data_3915c8a690569a0d11ad9e524d1831de
#
_entry.id   3915c8a690569a0d11ad9e524d1831de
#
_cell.length_a   1.000
_cell.length_b   1.000
_cell.length_c   1.000
_cell.angle_alpha   90.00
_cell.angle_beta   90.00
_cell.angle_gamma   90.00
#
_symmetry.space_group_name_H-M   'P 1'
#
loop_
_entity.id
_entity.type
_entity.pdbx_description
1 polymer ?
#
loop_
_entity_poly.entity_id
_entity_poly.type
_entity_poly.pdbx_seq_one_letter_code
_entity_poly.pdbx_strand_id
1 'polypeptide(L)'
;MQLFICSNFQVSWNQLIIKENQDLLNQLRKVLRAQAGYEFFVQSPSPKERYHLSLQSWTDQLITANILEILPIPPKKQKVWMLIALPNKQEKLELIVQKLSEIGVDEIFLWASERSVLKSLNPNKEQRLLKIIKEATEQSWSWVLPKLTFLSDIKPLHENWQFVVFDLPNHKQKLQNKKSDLPLLWVIGPEGGLTEKDYSQFPEEFQIDFLGEQVLRMETAAIIGGWKLKQYI
;
A
#
# COMPACT_ATOMS: atom_id res chain seq x y z
N MET A 1 -15.48 -7.42 -15.16
CA MET A 1 -15.16 -5.98 -15.19
C MET A 1 -13.84 -5.75 -14.48
N GLN A 2 -13.07 -4.76 -14.88
CA GLN A 2 -11.76 -4.43 -14.30
C GLN A 2 -11.73 -3.00 -13.79
N LEU A 3 -10.94 -2.75 -12.76
CA LEU A 3 -10.64 -1.42 -12.24
C LEU A 3 -9.28 -0.95 -12.76
N PHE A 4 -9.19 0.32 -13.13
CA PHE A 4 -7.95 0.97 -13.55
C PHE A 4 -7.71 2.25 -12.74
N ILE A 5 -6.47 2.46 -12.32
CA ILE A 5 -6.04 3.68 -11.66
C ILE A 5 -5.40 4.60 -12.71
N CYS A 6 -6.01 5.75 -12.92
CA CYS A 6 -5.59 6.74 -13.92
C CYS A 6 -5.36 8.10 -13.27
N SER A 7 -4.23 8.73 -13.58
CA SER A 7 -3.90 10.08 -13.06
C SER A 7 -4.36 11.20 -13.99
N ASN A 8 -4.50 10.93 -15.29
CA ASN A 8 -4.74 11.93 -16.30
C ASN A 8 -6.07 11.68 -17.01
N PHE A 9 -7.17 12.12 -16.41
CA PHE A 9 -8.49 12.10 -17.04
C PHE A 9 -9.29 13.36 -16.74
N GLN A 10 -10.24 13.65 -17.59
CA GLN A 10 -11.17 14.75 -17.45
C GLN A 10 -12.61 14.23 -17.57
N VAL A 11 -13.48 14.72 -16.70
CA VAL A 11 -14.90 14.47 -16.74
C VAL A 11 -15.59 15.65 -17.43
N SER A 12 -16.38 15.37 -18.44
CA SER A 12 -17.16 16.35 -19.19
C SER A 12 -18.58 15.81 -19.43
N TRP A 13 -19.59 16.43 -18.82
CA TRP A 13 -20.96 15.96 -18.88
C TRP A 13 -21.08 14.49 -18.48
N ASN A 14 -21.51 13.65 -19.43
CA ASN A 14 -21.65 12.20 -19.22
C ASN A 14 -20.48 11.38 -19.79
N GLN A 15 -19.32 11.99 -20.01
CA GLN A 15 -18.15 11.34 -20.58
C GLN A 15 -16.92 11.54 -19.70
N LEU A 16 -16.06 10.52 -19.73
CA LEU A 16 -14.73 10.55 -19.14
C LEU A 16 -13.70 10.36 -20.26
N ILE A 17 -12.73 11.27 -20.32
CA ILE A 17 -11.67 11.29 -21.34
C ILE A 17 -10.34 11.06 -20.63
N ILE A 18 -9.67 9.94 -20.95
CA ILE A 18 -8.35 9.60 -20.42
C ILE A 18 -7.32 9.94 -21.48
N LYS A 19 -6.29 10.69 -21.08
CA LYS A 19 -5.22 11.17 -21.97
C LYS A 19 -3.91 10.46 -21.67
N GLU A 20 -3.13 10.17 -22.72
CA GLU A 20 -1.75 9.72 -22.63
C GLU A 20 -1.50 8.51 -21.69
N ASN A 21 -2.43 7.57 -21.64
CA ASN A 21 -2.31 6.37 -20.82
C ASN A 21 -2.05 5.13 -21.70
N GLN A 22 -0.80 4.95 -22.10
CA GLN A 22 -0.38 3.87 -22.99
C GLN A 22 -0.57 2.48 -22.36
N ASP A 23 -0.41 2.36 -21.04
CA ASP A 23 -0.62 1.09 -20.34
C ASP A 23 -2.07 0.64 -20.44
N LEU A 24 -3.00 1.55 -20.13
CA LEU A 24 -4.43 1.26 -20.25
C LEU A 24 -4.84 0.99 -21.71
N LEU A 25 -4.33 1.77 -22.66
CA LEU A 25 -4.57 1.54 -24.09
C LEU A 25 -4.08 0.15 -24.52
N ASN A 26 -2.89 -0.24 -24.10
CA ASN A 26 -2.36 -1.56 -24.41
C ASN A 26 -3.19 -2.68 -23.75
N GLN A 27 -3.65 -2.49 -22.52
CA GLN A 27 -4.53 -3.46 -21.85
C GLN A 27 -5.85 -3.60 -22.57
N LEU A 28 -6.53 -2.49 -22.89
CA LEU A 28 -7.81 -2.52 -23.59
C LEU A 28 -7.69 -3.17 -24.98
N ARG A 29 -6.66 -2.80 -25.75
CA ARG A 29 -6.47 -3.27 -27.13
C ARG A 29 -5.95 -4.70 -27.22
N LYS A 30 -4.83 -4.98 -26.53
CA LYS A 30 -4.05 -6.23 -26.76
C LYS A 30 -4.47 -7.34 -25.82
N VAL A 31 -4.77 -7.02 -24.57
CA VAL A 31 -5.09 -8.02 -23.54
C VAL A 31 -6.58 -8.32 -23.54
N LEU A 32 -7.41 -7.28 -23.40
CA LEU A 32 -8.85 -7.41 -23.25
C LEU A 32 -9.58 -7.45 -24.59
N ARG A 33 -8.95 -7.00 -25.66
CA ARG A 33 -9.55 -6.87 -27.00
C ARG A 33 -10.92 -6.18 -26.91
N ALA A 34 -10.97 -5.15 -26.04
CA ALA A 34 -12.19 -4.43 -25.76
C ALA A 34 -12.75 -3.77 -27.02
N GLN A 35 -14.06 -3.69 -27.13
CA GLN A 35 -14.78 -3.02 -28.21
C GLN A 35 -15.67 -1.92 -27.61
N ALA A 36 -16.26 -1.08 -28.44
CA ALA A 36 -17.25 -0.13 -27.97
C ALA A 36 -18.35 -0.85 -27.19
N GLY A 37 -18.74 -0.29 -26.04
CA GLY A 37 -19.64 -0.92 -25.08
C GLY A 37 -18.95 -1.77 -24.00
N TYR A 38 -17.63 -2.00 -24.08
CA TYR A 38 -16.91 -2.70 -23.01
C TYR A 38 -16.96 -1.89 -21.71
N GLU A 39 -17.35 -2.54 -20.60
CA GLU A 39 -17.51 -1.88 -19.31
C GLU A 39 -16.28 -2.10 -18.40
N PHE A 40 -15.85 -1.02 -17.75
CA PHE A 40 -14.72 -0.99 -16.83
C PHE A 40 -14.85 0.13 -15.81
N PHE A 41 -14.01 0.12 -14.81
CA PHE A 41 -14.00 1.15 -13.77
C PHE A 41 -12.70 1.95 -13.81
N VAL A 42 -12.81 3.24 -13.47
CA VAL A 42 -11.67 4.14 -13.32
C VAL A 42 -11.78 4.90 -12.01
N GLN A 43 -10.64 5.04 -11.34
CA GLN A 43 -10.47 5.98 -10.23
C GLN A 43 -9.13 6.71 -10.34
N SER A 44 -9.00 7.85 -9.66
CA SER A 44 -7.71 8.53 -9.50
C SER A 44 -6.84 7.84 -8.44
N PRO A 45 -5.52 8.12 -8.37
CA PRO A 45 -4.65 7.65 -7.28
C PRO A 45 -5.13 8.08 -5.88
N SER A 46 -5.79 9.24 -5.78
CA SER A 46 -6.43 9.74 -4.56
C SER A 46 -7.91 9.97 -4.85
N PRO A 47 -8.72 8.90 -4.87
CA PRO A 47 -10.08 8.99 -5.37
C PRO A 47 -10.99 9.71 -4.37
N LYS A 48 -11.91 10.50 -4.91
CA LYS A 48 -13.11 10.97 -4.21
C LYS A 48 -14.30 10.11 -4.60
N GLU A 49 -14.22 9.51 -5.78
CA GLU A 49 -15.25 8.72 -6.43
C GLU A 49 -14.60 7.72 -7.41
N ARG A 50 -15.37 6.74 -7.83
CA ARG A 50 -15.01 5.76 -8.86
C ARG A 50 -16.06 5.81 -9.97
N TYR A 51 -15.60 5.80 -11.20
CA TYR A 51 -16.44 5.89 -12.39
C TYR A 51 -16.65 4.51 -12.98
N HIS A 52 -17.89 4.07 -13.13
CA HIS A 52 -18.27 2.96 -13.98
C HIS A 52 -18.48 3.47 -15.38
N LEU A 53 -17.78 2.90 -16.33
CA LEU A 53 -17.64 3.43 -17.68
C LEU A 53 -18.01 2.39 -18.73
N SER A 54 -18.60 2.86 -19.84
CA SER A 54 -18.74 2.11 -21.08
C SER A 54 -17.84 2.72 -22.15
N LEU A 55 -16.91 1.93 -22.68
CA LEU A 55 -15.98 2.37 -23.71
C LEU A 55 -16.74 2.84 -24.95
N GLN A 56 -16.44 4.06 -25.41
CA GLN A 56 -17.01 4.61 -26.65
C GLN A 56 -16.01 4.46 -27.81
N SER A 57 -14.79 4.96 -27.63
CA SER A 57 -13.77 4.93 -28.65
C SER A 57 -12.37 5.13 -28.05
N TRP A 58 -11.34 4.86 -28.82
CA TRP A 58 -9.97 5.24 -28.52
C TRP A 58 -9.18 5.66 -29.76
N THR A 59 -8.20 6.49 -29.56
CA THR A 59 -7.11 6.79 -30.48
C THR A 59 -5.80 6.35 -29.85
N ASP A 60 -4.66 6.67 -30.44
CA ASP A 60 -3.34 6.36 -29.84
C ASP A 60 -3.01 7.23 -28.61
N GLN A 61 -3.78 8.29 -28.36
CA GLN A 61 -3.54 9.23 -27.25
C GLN A 61 -4.74 9.41 -26.32
N LEU A 62 -5.94 9.01 -26.76
CA LEU A 62 -7.16 9.27 -26.02
C LEU A 62 -8.02 8.01 -25.90
N ILE A 63 -8.64 7.86 -24.73
CA ILE A 63 -9.73 6.91 -24.50
C ILE A 63 -10.94 7.74 -24.10
N THR A 64 -12.05 7.57 -24.82
CA THR A 64 -13.33 8.20 -24.50
C THR A 64 -14.32 7.14 -24.03
N ALA A 65 -14.95 7.36 -22.90
CA ALA A 65 -15.93 6.44 -22.33
C ALA A 65 -17.14 7.20 -21.78
N ASN A 66 -18.32 6.63 -21.91
CA ASN A 66 -19.54 7.14 -21.31
C ASN A 66 -19.59 6.74 -19.83
N ILE A 67 -19.99 7.66 -18.97
CA ILE A 67 -20.20 7.41 -17.55
C ILE A 67 -21.54 6.73 -17.38
N LEU A 68 -21.56 5.51 -16.86
CA LEU A 68 -22.77 4.76 -16.52
C LEU A 68 -23.19 5.06 -15.07
N GLU A 69 -22.21 5.13 -14.15
CA GLU A 69 -22.45 5.37 -12.74
C GLU A 69 -21.24 6.04 -12.10
N ILE A 70 -21.49 6.84 -11.07
CA ILE A 70 -20.44 7.42 -10.20
C ILE A 70 -20.65 6.87 -8.80
N LEU A 71 -19.68 6.10 -8.32
CA LEU A 71 -19.66 5.49 -6.99
C LEU A 71 -18.91 6.39 -6.02
N PRO A 72 -19.56 6.88 -4.95
CA PRO A 72 -18.86 7.65 -3.93
C PRO A 72 -17.89 6.76 -3.15
N ILE A 73 -16.77 7.34 -2.71
CA ILE A 73 -15.86 6.63 -1.81
C ILE A 73 -16.57 6.31 -0.48
N PRO A 74 -16.54 5.06 -0.01
CA PRO A 74 -17.12 4.73 1.29
C PRO A 74 -16.37 5.46 2.41
N PRO A 75 -17.08 5.86 3.48
CA PRO A 75 -16.44 6.50 4.62
C PRO A 75 -15.37 5.59 5.21
N LYS A 76 -14.16 6.10 5.31
CA LYS A 76 -13.04 5.37 5.87
C LYS A 76 -13.01 5.56 7.39
N LYS A 77 -13.04 4.47 8.13
CA LYS A 77 -13.06 4.52 9.59
C LYS A 77 -11.70 4.93 10.17
N GLN A 78 -10.61 4.33 9.69
CA GLN A 78 -9.26 4.62 10.17
C GLN A 78 -8.21 4.33 9.10
N LYS A 79 -7.06 5.01 9.20
CA LYS A 79 -5.90 4.77 8.35
C LYS A 79 -4.96 3.76 8.99
N VAL A 80 -4.27 2.97 8.16
CA VAL A 80 -3.29 1.98 8.58
C VAL A 80 -1.93 2.33 7.99
N TRP A 81 -0.93 2.47 8.86
CA TRP A 81 0.45 2.75 8.50
C TRP A 81 1.35 1.62 8.97
N MET A 82 2.27 1.19 8.12
CA MET A 82 3.22 0.15 8.45
C MET A 82 4.65 0.57 8.15
N LEU A 83 5.55 0.34 9.09
CA LEU A 83 7.00 0.49 8.95
C LEU A 83 7.60 -0.91 8.79
N ILE A 84 8.14 -1.19 7.62
CA ILE A 84 8.67 -2.50 7.24
C ILE A 84 10.19 -2.40 7.11
N ALA A 85 10.92 -3.17 7.89
CA ALA A 85 12.35 -3.31 7.68
C ALA A 85 12.61 -3.93 6.29
N LEU A 86 13.69 -3.53 5.62
CA LEU A 86 14.03 -4.12 4.32
C LEU A 86 14.42 -5.60 4.49
N PRO A 87 13.77 -6.51 3.75
CA PRO A 87 14.08 -7.95 3.82
C PRO A 87 15.41 -8.30 3.14
N ASN A 88 15.83 -9.55 3.28
CA ASN A 88 17.04 -10.05 2.65
C ASN A 88 16.92 -10.27 1.13
N LYS A 89 15.70 -10.40 0.60
CA LYS A 89 15.41 -10.66 -0.81
C LYS A 89 14.37 -9.70 -1.36
N GLN A 90 14.58 -9.28 -2.60
CA GLN A 90 13.66 -8.38 -3.31
C GLN A 90 12.27 -8.99 -3.47
N GLU A 91 12.18 -10.30 -3.76
CA GLU A 91 10.91 -10.99 -3.98
C GLU A 91 10.02 -10.97 -2.74
N LYS A 92 10.63 -11.02 -1.54
CA LYS A 92 9.87 -10.90 -0.30
C LYS A 92 9.30 -9.48 -0.10
N LEU A 93 10.08 -8.47 -0.43
CA LEU A 93 9.61 -7.09 -0.39
C LEU A 93 8.45 -6.88 -1.36
N GLU A 94 8.57 -7.40 -2.58
CA GLU A 94 7.51 -7.35 -3.59
C GLU A 94 6.23 -8.04 -3.10
N LEU A 95 6.35 -9.22 -2.49
CA LEU A 95 5.22 -9.94 -1.89
C LEU A 95 4.56 -9.15 -0.75
N ILE A 96 5.36 -8.60 0.17
CA ILE A 96 4.85 -7.79 1.29
C ILE A 96 4.07 -6.58 0.75
N VAL A 97 4.69 -5.81 -0.14
CA VAL A 97 4.09 -4.61 -0.73
C VAL A 97 2.81 -4.95 -1.49
N GLN A 98 2.82 -6.03 -2.29
CA GLN A 98 1.64 -6.52 -2.99
C GLN A 98 0.50 -6.81 -2.01
N LYS A 99 0.75 -7.63 -0.98
CA LYS A 99 -0.31 -8.06 -0.05
C LYS A 99 -0.81 -6.94 0.84
N LEU A 100 0.04 -6.03 1.28
CA LEU A 100 -0.38 -4.86 2.02
C LEU A 100 -1.24 -3.91 1.16
N SER A 101 -0.98 -3.85 -0.15
CA SER A 101 -1.81 -3.09 -1.09
C SER A 101 -3.19 -3.74 -1.29
N GLU A 102 -3.25 -5.07 -1.41
CA GLU A 102 -4.52 -5.82 -1.48
C GLU A 102 -5.36 -5.63 -0.20
N ILE A 103 -4.72 -5.60 0.97
CA ILE A 103 -5.36 -5.35 2.27
C ILE A 103 -5.85 -3.89 2.37
N GLY A 104 -5.26 -2.97 1.60
CA GLY A 104 -5.63 -1.55 1.59
C GLY A 104 -4.98 -0.77 2.74
N VAL A 105 -3.72 -1.05 3.06
CA VAL A 105 -2.87 -0.22 3.92
C VAL A 105 -2.69 1.14 3.26
N ASP A 106 -2.65 2.23 4.04
CA ASP A 106 -2.58 3.59 3.50
C ASP A 106 -1.18 4.02 3.10
N GLU A 107 -0.21 3.68 3.92
CA GLU A 107 1.18 4.00 3.65
C GLU A 107 2.10 2.91 4.19
N ILE A 108 3.09 2.58 3.38
CA ILE A 108 4.15 1.63 3.69
C ILE A 108 5.45 2.41 3.76
N PHE A 109 6.02 2.51 4.96
CA PHE A 109 7.35 3.03 5.17
C PHE A 109 8.35 1.87 5.10
N LEU A 110 9.42 2.05 4.36
CA LEU A 110 10.53 1.10 4.26
C LEU A 110 11.76 1.70 4.92
N TRP A 111 12.49 0.92 5.71
CA TRP A 111 13.72 1.37 6.35
C TRP A 111 14.76 0.26 6.42
N ALA A 112 16.03 0.64 6.48
CA ALA A 112 17.14 -0.30 6.57
C ALA A 112 17.51 -0.51 8.05
N SER A 113 16.97 -1.55 8.68
CA SER A 113 17.38 -1.96 10.03
C SER A 113 18.82 -2.48 10.07
N GLU A 114 19.38 -2.69 11.23
CA GLU A 114 20.77 -3.16 11.38
C GLU A 114 20.99 -4.48 10.63
N ARG A 115 20.08 -5.44 10.78
CA ARG A 115 20.16 -6.77 10.15
C ARG A 115 19.54 -6.85 8.76
N SER A 116 19.04 -5.75 8.21
CA SER A 116 18.58 -5.72 6.81
C SER A 116 19.78 -5.94 5.87
N VAL A 117 19.64 -6.86 4.95
CA VAL A 117 20.64 -7.11 3.89
C VAL A 117 20.57 -6.01 2.83
N LEU A 118 19.36 -5.68 2.40
CA LEU A 118 19.12 -4.53 1.53
C LEU A 118 19.24 -3.25 2.36
N LYS A 119 20.07 -2.30 1.93
CA LYS A 119 20.27 -1.02 2.64
C LYS A 119 19.65 0.17 1.93
N SER A 120 19.27 0.00 0.66
CA SER A 120 18.65 1.03 -0.16
C SER A 120 17.85 0.40 -1.30
N LEU A 121 17.00 1.19 -1.90
CA LEU A 121 16.32 0.86 -3.16
C LEU A 121 16.90 1.75 -4.26
N ASN A 122 17.23 1.15 -5.40
CA ASN A 122 17.53 1.92 -6.60
C ASN A 122 16.22 2.34 -7.29
N PRO A 123 16.25 3.38 -8.17
CA PRO A 123 15.05 3.89 -8.83
C PRO A 123 14.26 2.83 -9.61
N ASN A 124 14.91 1.87 -10.24
CA ASN A 124 14.21 0.81 -11.00
C ASN A 124 13.43 -0.12 -10.08
N LYS A 125 14.01 -0.46 -8.92
CA LYS A 125 13.32 -1.28 -7.91
C LYS A 125 12.13 -0.53 -7.30
N GLU A 126 12.29 0.75 -7.03
CA GLU A 126 11.21 1.60 -6.54
C GLU A 126 10.07 1.67 -7.56
N GLN A 127 10.35 1.95 -8.82
CA GLN A 127 9.35 1.96 -9.89
C GLN A 127 8.62 0.61 -10.01
N ARG A 128 9.35 -0.51 -9.86
CA ARG A 128 8.74 -1.83 -9.86
C ARG A 128 7.77 -2.03 -8.69
N LEU A 129 8.13 -1.57 -7.48
CA LEU A 129 7.23 -1.63 -6.32
C LEU A 129 5.99 -0.76 -6.52
N LEU A 130 6.13 0.45 -7.06
CA LEU A 130 4.98 1.32 -7.38
C LEU A 130 4.04 0.68 -8.41
N LYS A 131 4.59 -0.02 -9.40
CA LYS A 131 3.78 -0.79 -10.35
C LYS A 131 3.03 -1.93 -9.65
N ILE A 132 3.69 -2.70 -8.77
CA ILE A 132 3.06 -3.75 -7.98
C ILE A 132 1.93 -3.20 -7.11
N ILE A 133 2.14 -2.07 -6.44
CA ILE A 133 1.12 -1.38 -5.65
C ILE A 133 -0.12 -1.07 -6.51
N LYS A 134 0.10 -0.47 -7.68
CA LYS A 134 -0.99 -0.13 -8.61
C LYS A 134 -1.76 -1.38 -9.03
N GLU A 135 -1.07 -2.40 -9.54
CA GLU A 135 -1.68 -3.64 -10.00
C GLU A 135 -2.45 -4.37 -8.89
N ALA A 136 -1.88 -4.46 -7.68
CA ALA A 136 -2.52 -5.07 -6.53
C ALA A 136 -3.78 -4.30 -6.08
N THR A 137 -3.73 -2.97 -6.12
CA THR A 137 -4.87 -2.10 -5.81
C THR A 137 -5.99 -2.27 -6.83
N GLU A 138 -5.66 -2.36 -8.12
CA GLU A 138 -6.62 -2.60 -9.20
C GLU A 138 -7.28 -3.97 -9.07
N GLN A 139 -6.50 -5.02 -8.77
CA GLN A 139 -7.00 -6.39 -8.63
C GLN A 139 -7.87 -6.59 -7.39
N SER A 140 -7.53 -5.97 -6.28
CA SER A 140 -8.28 -6.07 -5.03
C SER A 140 -9.48 -5.14 -4.95
N TRP A 141 -9.69 -4.29 -5.96
CA TRP A 141 -10.71 -3.25 -5.96
C TRP A 141 -10.59 -2.29 -4.76
N SER A 142 -9.38 -2.10 -4.27
CA SER A 142 -9.12 -1.20 -3.15
C SER A 142 -9.42 0.25 -3.54
N TRP A 143 -10.02 1.01 -2.61
CA TRP A 143 -10.15 2.46 -2.72
C TRP A 143 -8.85 3.19 -2.36
N VAL A 144 -7.92 2.49 -1.75
CA VAL A 144 -6.65 3.05 -1.28
C VAL A 144 -5.53 2.58 -2.19
N LEU A 145 -4.83 3.53 -2.79
CA LEU A 145 -3.54 3.29 -3.41
C LEU A 145 -2.47 3.61 -2.34
N PRO A 146 -1.78 2.62 -1.77
CA PRO A 146 -0.80 2.84 -0.74
C PRO A 146 0.32 3.78 -1.20
N LYS A 147 0.69 4.72 -0.33
CA LYS A 147 1.92 5.48 -0.52
C LYS A 147 3.10 4.62 -0.07
N LEU A 148 4.19 4.67 -0.82
CA LEU A 148 5.45 4.00 -0.49
C LEU A 148 6.50 5.07 -0.20
N THR A 149 7.14 4.99 0.96
CA THR A 149 8.17 5.95 1.38
C THR A 149 9.38 5.19 1.92
N PHE A 150 10.54 5.41 1.32
CA PHE A 150 11.80 4.91 1.87
C PHE A 150 12.40 5.94 2.83
N LEU A 151 12.80 5.46 4.01
CA LEU A 151 13.36 6.28 5.07
C LEU A 151 14.81 5.86 5.36
N SER A 152 15.71 6.82 5.31
CA SER A 152 17.10 6.67 5.79
C SER A 152 17.20 6.84 7.31
N ASP A 153 16.27 7.58 7.90
CA ASP A 153 16.13 7.81 9.33
C ASP A 153 14.64 7.76 9.71
N ILE A 154 14.31 7.08 10.79
CA ILE A 154 12.93 6.94 11.27
C ILE A 154 12.55 7.94 12.35
N LYS A 155 13.49 8.71 12.87
CA LYS A 155 13.26 9.73 13.90
C LYS A 155 12.17 10.76 13.53
N PRO A 156 12.06 11.22 12.26
CA PRO A 156 10.99 12.14 11.87
C PRO A 156 9.56 11.58 12.07
N LEU A 157 9.44 10.26 12.24
CA LEU A 157 8.14 9.63 12.51
C LEU A 157 7.72 9.75 13.99
N HIS A 158 8.63 10.01 14.92
CA HIS A 158 8.37 9.98 16.37
C HIS A 158 7.30 10.97 16.81
N GLU A 159 7.25 12.15 16.21
CA GLU A 159 6.31 13.20 16.59
C GLU A 159 4.88 12.96 16.05
N ASN A 160 4.75 12.08 15.05
CA ASN A 160 3.51 11.90 14.30
C ASN A 160 2.81 10.57 14.59
N TRP A 161 3.51 9.59 15.15
CA TRP A 161 2.97 8.24 15.36
C TRP A 161 3.41 7.63 16.67
N GLN A 162 2.50 6.85 17.25
CA GLN A 162 2.82 5.91 18.30
C GLN A 162 3.27 4.58 17.67
N PHE A 163 4.48 4.12 18.00
CA PHE A 163 5.03 2.89 17.46
C PHE A 163 4.47 1.67 18.17
N VAL A 164 4.06 0.68 17.39
CA VAL A 164 3.66 -0.65 17.87
C VAL A 164 4.51 -1.68 17.13
N VAL A 165 5.40 -2.34 17.85
CA VAL A 165 6.36 -3.28 17.27
C VAL A 165 5.83 -4.68 17.37
N PHE A 166 5.73 -5.40 16.25
CA PHE A 166 5.47 -6.83 16.27
C PHE A 166 6.77 -7.58 16.55
N ASP A 167 6.83 -8.22 17.72
CA ASP A 167 8.00 -8.99 18.14
C ASP A 167 7.59 -10.24 18.92
N LEU A 168 8.55 -11.08 19.29
CA LEU A 168 8.32 -12.30 20.05
C LEU A 168 8.07 -12.03 21.53
N PRO A 169 7.27 -12.88 22.21
CA PRO A 169 6.91 -12.69 23.63
C PRO A 169 8.08 -12.62 24.62
N ASN A 170 9.27 -13.05 24.21
CA ASN A 170 10.45 -13.19 25.09
C ASN A 170 11.35 -11.94 25.16
N HIS A 171 11.05 -10.87 24.42
CA HIS A 171 11.77 -9.62 24.60
C HIS A 171 11.28 -8.93 25.87
N LYS A 172 12.19 -8.76 26.84
CA LYS A 172 12.00 -8.22 28.20
C LYS A 172 11.54 -6.76 28.28
N GLN A 173 11.04 -6.18 27.21
CA GLN A 173 10.53 -4.82 27.26
C GLN A 173 9.10 -4.82 27.76
N LYS A 174 8.88 -4.12 28.88
CA LYS A 174 7.58 -3.93 29.48
C LYS A 174 6.67 -3.26 28.48
N LEU A 175 5.53 -3.92 28.21
CA LEU A 175 4.36 -3.31 27.59
C LEU A 175 4.01 -2.03 28.38
N GLN A 176 4.40 -0.89 27.87
CA GLN A 176 3.88 0.37 28.40
C GLN A 176 2.58 0.68 27.65
N ASN A 177 1.46 0.27 28.25
CA ASN A 177 0.12 0.57 27.76
C ASN A 177 -0.21 2.05 28.00
N LYS A 178 0.61 2.97 27.50
CA LYS A 178 0.25 4.38 27.53
C LYS A 178 -0.58 4.68 26.30
N LYS A 179 -1.84 5.02 26.50
CA LYS A 179 -2.70 5.52 25.42
C LYS A 179 -2.14 6.85 24.97
N SER A 180 -1.73 6.94 23.73
CA SER A 180 -1.39 8.17 23.03
C SER A 180 -2.54 8.52 22.10
N ASP A 181 -2.77 9.81 21.89
CA ASP A 181 -3.74 10.31 20.89
C ASP A 181 -3.17 10.25 19.47
N LEU A 182 -1.87 9.88 19.33
CA LEU A 182 -1.23 9.75 18.04
C LEU A 182 -1.73 8.50 17.31
N PRO A 183 -1.81 8.54 15.99
CA PRO A 183 -2.13 7.37 15.18
C PRO A 183 -1.04 6.29 15.32
N LEU A 184 -1.43 5.03 15.19
CA LEU A 184 -0.53 3.90 15.35
C LEU A 184 0.29 3.64 14.10
N LEU A 185 1.61 3.49 14.26
CA LEU A 185 2.54 3.00 13.25
C LEU A 185 3.03 1.61 13.64
N TRP A 186 2.70 0.62 12.82
CA TRP A 186 3.03 -0.77 13.09
C TRP A 186 4.34 -1.16 12.45
N VAL A 187 5.24 -1.72 13.25
CA VAL A 187 6.63 -2.01 12.88
C VAL A 187 6.84 -3.50 12.72
N ILE A 188 7.37 -3.90 11.56
CA ILE A 188 7.82 -5.28 11.26
C ILE A 188 9.33 -5.28 11.09
N GLY A 189 10.02 -6.06 11.91
CA GLY A 189 11.47 -6.26 11.83
C GLY A 189 11.91 -7.13 10.64
N PRO A 190 13.22 -7.22 10.37
CA PRO A 190 13.78 -8.09 9.35
C PRO A 190 13.77 -9.56 9.79
N GLU A 191 14.14 -10.49 8.89
CA GLU A 191 14.17 -11.93 9.19
C GLU A 191 15.07 -12.30 10.39
N GLY A 192 16.14 -11.53 10.61
CA GLY A 192 17.05 -11.72 11.76
C GLY A 192 16.53 -11.12 13.06
N GLY A 193 15.33 -10.54 13.06
CA GLY A 193 14.76 -9.80 14.19
C GLY A 193 15.40 -8.42 14.39
N LEU A 194 14.81 -7.63 15.26
CA LEU A 194 15.32 -6.32 15.66
C LEU A 194 16.47 -6.46 16.66
N THR A 195 17.39 -5.53 16.64
CA THR A 195 18.53 -5.44 17.56
C THR A 195 18.33 -4.33 18.58
N GLU A 196 19.15 -4.30 19.63
CA GLU A 196 19.16 -3.18 20.59
C GLU A 196 19.40 -1.84 19.89
N LYS A 197 20.22 -1.82 18.83
CA LYS A 197 20.48 -0.64 18.02
C LYS A 197 19.23 -0.21 17.23
N ASP A 198 18.44 -1.14 16.74
CA ASP A 198 17.17 -0.83 16.09
C ASP A 198 16.17 -0.25 17.10
N TYR A 199 16.05 -0.86 18.27
CA TYR A 199 15.20 -0.37 19.35
C TYR A 199 15.61 1.02 19.84
N SER A 200 16.91 1.34 19.87
CA SER A 200 17.40 2.68 20.24
C SER A 200 17.02 3.79 19.23
N GLN A 201 16.55 3.41 18.03
CA GLN A 201 16.04 4.33 17.03
C GLN A 201 14.54 4.62 17.20
N PHE A 202 13.82 3.82 18.00
CA PHE A 202 12.40 4.04 18.27
C PHE A 202 12.21 5.15 19.33
N PRO A 203 11.00 5.73 19.44
CA PRO A 203 10.68 6.62 20.55
C PRO A 203 10.89 5.92 21.89
N GLU A 204 11.16 6.68 22.95
CA GLU A 204 11.29 6.10 24.30
C GLU A 204 10.04 5.30 24.72
N GLU A 205 8.87 5.76 24.26
CA GLU A 205 7.59 5.12 24.51
C GLU A 205 7.09 4.44 23.24
N PHE A 206 7.21 3.12 23.15
CA PHE A 206 6.57 2.31 22.11
C PHE A 206 5.90 1.08 22.73
N GLN A 207 4.99 0.47 21.99
CA GLN A 207 4.29 -0.74 22.41
C GLN A 207 4.86 -1.97 21.69
N ILE A 208 4.74 -3.14 22.32
CA ILE A 208 5.00 -4.43 21.68
C ILE A 208 3.67 -5.18 21.57
N ASP A 209 3.37 -5.70 20.40
CA ASP A 209 2.22 -6.57 20.16
C ASP A 209 2.68 -7.89 19.55
N PHE A 210 1.86 -8.93 19.68
CA PHE A 210 2.16 -10.28 19.24
C PHE A 210 1.13 -10.77 18.23
N LEU A 211 1.59 -11.51 17.24
CA LEU A 211 0.74 -12.10 16.21
C LEU A 211 0.37 -13.56 16.51
N GLY A 212 0.73 -14.06 17.69
CA GLY A 212 0.50 -15.43 18.13
C GLY A 212 1.72 -16.01 18.85
N GLU A 213 1.66 -17.28 19.24
CA GLU A 213 2.74 -17.95 19.96
C GLU A 213 3.87 -18.43 19.03
N GLN A 214 3.59 -18.59 17.73
CA GLN A 214 4.55 -19.08 16.77
C GLN A 214 5.43 -17.97 16.21
N VAL A 215 6.68 -18.30 15.92
CA VAL A 215 7.58 -17.43 15.16
C VAL A 215 7.15 -17.39 13.71
N LEU A 216 6.62 -16.27 13.28
CA LEU A 216 6.23 -16.07 11.88
C LEU A 216 7.42 -15.59 11.04
N ARG A 217 7.46 -15.98 9.77
CA ARG A 217 8.36 -15.34 8.81
C ARG A 217 7.96 -13.87 8.64
N MET A 218 8.93 -13.02 8.32
CA MET A 218 8.73 -11.59 8.16
C MET A 218 7.56 -11.24 7.23
N GLU A 219 7.51 -11.86 6.05
CA GLU A 219 6.43 -11.64 5.09
C GLU A 219 5.06 -12.08 5.63
N THR A 220 5.01 -13.18 6.37
CA THR A 220 3.79 -13.65 7.02
C THR A 220 3.36 -12.69 8.13
N ALA A 221 4.30 -12.24 8.96
CA ALA A 221 4.02 -11.26 10.02
C ALA A 221 3.48 -9.94 9.46
N ALA A 222 4.07 -9.45 8.37
CA ALA A 222 3.62 -8.21 7.71
C ALA A 222 2.18 -8.35 7.18
N ILE A 223 1.85 -9.47 6.53
CA ILE A 223 0.52 -9.71 5.95
C ILE A 223 -0.53 -9.88 7.05
N ILE A 224 -0.28 -10.74 8.05
CA ILE A 224 -1.21 -10.98 9.15
C ILE A 224 -1.35 -9.72 10.00
N GLY A 225 -0.26 -9.01 10.28
CA GLY A 225 -0.27 -7.74 10.99
C GLY A 225 -1.14 -6.71 10.28
N GLY A 226 -0.91 -6.49 8.97
CA GLY A 226 -1.73 -5.59 8.18
C GLY A 226 -3.21 -5.94 8.16
N TRP A 227 -3.53 -7.24 8.05
CA TRP A 227 -4.92 -7.73 8.13
C TRP A 227 -5.53 -7.51 9.52
N LYS A 228 -4.82 -7.88 10.59
CA LYS A 228 -5.24 -7.65 11.98
C LYS A 228 -5.64 -6.21 12.20
N LEU A 229 -4.83 -5.25 11.72
CA LEU A 229 -5.09 -3.83 11.84
C LEU A 229 -6.36 -3.36 11.15
N LYS A 230 -6.68 -3.93 10.01
CA LYS A 230 -7.92 -3.63 9.29
C LYS A 230 -9.17 -4.14 10.00
N GLN A 231 -9.05 -5.15 10.86
CA GLN A 231 -10.19 -5.73 11.59
C GLN A 231 -10.47 -5.01 12.93
N TYR A 232 -9.45 -4.40 13.53
CA TYR A 232 -9.60 -3.62 14.78
C TYR A 232 -10.18 -2.22 14.55
N ILE A 233 -10.56 -1.92 13.34
CA ILE A 233 -11.08 -0.64 12.86
C ILE A 233 -12.56 -0.84 12.36
#